data_fdc833fbe00e7c1c04465f70c7683666
#
_entry.id   fdc833fbe00e7c1c04465f70c7683666
#
_cell.length_a   1.000
_cell.length_b   1.000
_cell.length_c   1.000
_cell.angle_alpha   90.00
_cell.angle_beta   90.00
_cell.angle_gamma   90.00
#
_symmetry.space_group_name_H-M   'P 1'
#
loop_
_entity.id
_entity.type
_entity.pdbx_description
1 polymer ?
#
loop_
_entity_poly.entity_id
_entity_poly.type
_entity_poly.pdbx_seq_one_letter_code
_entity_poly.pdbx_strand_id
1 'polypeptide(L)'
;VLFRSKQYVVTDKKVVGNLADVTKCPIDEEFMKTFEPQIAEINQYVGKQIGTFKNTIHSRESFFGSCAFNDFILNLQLEITKADIAFNAPLQFNSTINAGPVYVSDMFNLYKYENQLYVMRLTGEEIRKHLEMSYDLWVNTMKSPNDHLLLLDTQTKGDQQRLGFKNLSFNFDSAAGIDYEVDVTKPDGEKVKILRMSNGQPFDEKKWYNVAVNSYRGNGGGELLTRGAGIPKDSLDSRIIYRSKRDQRYYLMEAIEKMGTIEAKANNNWKFVPEAWTKPAAQRDYELLFGKKQ
;
A
#
# COMPACT_ATOMS: atom_id res chain seq x y z
N VAL A 1 -19.68 -17.56 -14.50
CA VAL A 1 -19.56 -18.84 -15.23
C VAL A 1 -18.15 -19.37 -15.05
N LEU A 2 -18.02 -20.46 -14.31
CA LEU A 2 -16.76 -21.20 -14.15
C LEU A 2 -16.58 -22.13 -15.35
N PHE A 3 -15.70 -21.78 -16.27
CA PHE A 3 -15.30 -22.68 -17.35
C PHE A 3 -14.29 -23.71 -16.84
N ARG A 4 -14.75 -24.90 -16.52
CA ARG A 4 -13.90 -26.07 -16.30
C ARG A 4 -14.09 -27.02 -17.46
N SER A 5 -13.36 -26.84 -18.55
CA SER A 5 -13.06 -27.97 -19.43
C SER A 5 -11.99 -27.64 -20.45
N LYS A 6 -11.18 -28.63 -20.77
CA LYS A 6 -9.97 -28.53 -21.55
C LYS A 6 -10.17 -28.49 -23.06
N GLN A 7 -11.39 -28.56 -23.57
CA GLN A 7 -11.60 -28.56 -25.03
C GLN A 7 -13.00 -28.00 -25.36
N TYR A 8 -13.07 -26.73 -25.71
CA TYR A 8 -14.15 -26.21 -26.54
C TYR A 8 -13.52 -25.59 -27.79
N VAL A 9 -13.79 -26.20 -28.95
CA VAL A 9 -13.61 -25.53 -30.23
C VAL A 9 -14.90 -24.77 -30.48
N VAL A 10 -14.89 -23.47 -30.32
CA VAL A 10 -16.01 -22.60 -30.64
C VAL A 10 -15.84 -22.18 -32.09
N THR A 11 -16.57 -22.82 -33.01
CA THR A 11 -16.73 -22.38 -34.39
C THR A 11 -18.05 -21.62 -34.50
N ASP A 12 -17.98 -20.37 -34.99
CA ASP A 12 -19.15 -19.54 -35.35
C ASP A 12 -20.11 -19.14 -34.20
N LYS A 13 -19.59 -18.82 -33.03
CA LYS A 13 -20.43 -18.20 -31.98
C LYS A 13 -19.97 -16.74 -31.72
N LYS A 14 -20.93 -15.83 -31.85
CA LYS A 14 -20.78 -14.45 -31.42
C LYS A 14 -21.15 -14.36 -29.96
N VAL A 15 -20.19 -14.07 -29.10
CA VAL A 15 -20.45 -13.72 -27.68
C VAL A 15 -20.77 -12.24 -27.60
N VAL A 16 -21.97 -11.91 -27.14
CA VAL A 16 -22.39 -10.53 -26.88
C VAL A 16 -22.48 -10.36 -25.36
N GLY A 17 -21.65 -9.50 -24.81
CA GLY A 17 -21.72 -9.07 -23.41
C GLY A 17 -22.58 -7.81 -23.30
N ASN A 18 -23.59 -7.81 -22.46
CA ASN A 18 -24.37 -6.63 -22.12
C ASN A 18 -24.03 -6.18 -20.71
N LEU A 19 -23.70 -4.90 -20.53
CA LEU A 19 -23.61 -4.27 -19.22
C LEU A 19 -24.98 -3.64 -18.89
N ALA A 20 -25.59 -4.12 -17.81
CA ALA A 20 -26.81 -3.51 -17.28
C ALA A 20 -26.44 -2.55 -16.14
N ASP A 21 -26.87 -1.30 -16.26
CA ASP A 21 -26.76 -0.31 -15.18
C ASP A 21 -27.86 -0.57 -14.14
N VAL A 22 -27.50 -1.29 -13.10
CA VAL A 22 -28.45 -1.68 -12.03
C VAL A 22 -28.88 -0.51 -11.14
N THR A 23 -28.21 0.65 -11.23
CA THR A 23 -28.61 1.86 -10.48
C THR A 23 -29.96 2.42 -10.93
N LYS A 24 -30.39 2.06 -12.13
CA LYS A 24 -31.70 2.45 -12.73
C LYS A 24 -32.81 1.39 -12.48
N CYS A 25 -32.46 0.28 -11.87
CA CYS A 25 -33.46 -0.74 -11.53
C CYS A 25 -34.18 -0.35 -10.25
N PRO A 26 -35.50 -0.69 -10.12
CA PRO A 26 -36.18 -0.55 -8.84
C PRO A 26 -35.56 -1.46 -7.79
N ILE A 27 -35.63 -1.02 -6.55
CA ILE A 27 -35.20 -1.86 -5.42
C ILE A 27 -36.15 -3.05 -5.29
N ASP A 28 -35.59 -4.24 -5.14
CA ASP A 28 -36.35 -5.45 -4.81
C ASP A 28 -36.75 -5.39 -3.33
N GLU A 29 -38.02 -5.06 -3.08
CA GLU A 29 -38.55 -4.87 -1.72
C GLU A 29 -38.58 -6.18 -0.91
N GLU A 30 -38.83 -7.32 -1.54
CA GLU A 30 -38.84 -8.61 -0.86
C GLU A 30 -37.43 -9.02 -0.44
N PHE A 31 -36.46 -8.80 -1.31
CA PHE A 31 -35.04 -8.98 -0.99
C PHE A 31 -34.62 -8.08 0.17
N MET A 32 -34.93 -6.79 0.12
CA MET A 32 -34.58 -5.84 1.18
C MET A 32 -35.22 -6.25 2.51
N LYS A 33 -36.51 -6.59 2.54
CA LYS A 33 -37.20 -7.05 3.75
C LYS A 33 -36.58 -8.31 4.34
N THR A 34 -36.13 -9.24 3.49
CA THR A 34 -35.50 -10.49 3.92
C THR A 34 -34.15 -10.22 4.61
N PHE A 35 -33.37 -9.26 4.11
CA PHE A 35 -32.01 -8.97 4.59
C PHE A 35 -31.92 -7.75 5.51
N GLU A 36 -33.04 -7.05 5.79
CA GLU A 36 -33.06 -5.86 6.66
C GLU A 36 -32.44 -6.11 8.04
N PRO A 37 -32.69 -7.24 8.76
CA PRO A 37 -32.04 -7.49 10.04
C PRO A 37 -30.51 -7.58 9.95
N GLN A 38 -29.99 -8.27 8.92
CA GLN A 38 -28.54 -8.41 8.70
C GLN A 38 -27.91 -7.07 8.30
N ILE A 39 -28.60 -6.29 7.47
CA ILE A 39 -28.16 -4.94 7.09
C ILE A 39 -28.11 -4.03 8.31
N ALA A 40 -29.11 -4.08 9.19
CA ALA A 40 -29.15 -3.30 10.41
C ALA A 40 -27.99 -3.68 11.37
N GLU A 41 -27.72 -4.97 11.56
CA GLU A 41 -26.61 -5.46 12.36
C GLU A 41 -25.24 -5.00 11.79
N ILE A 42 -25.04 -5.13 10.47
CA ILE A 42 -23.83 -4.64 9.80
C ILE A 42 -23.67 -3.15 9.99
N ASN A 43 -24.73 -2.36 9.76
CA ASN A 43 -24.68 -0.91 9.91
C ASN A 43 -24.37 -0.48 11.35
N GLN A 44 -24.92 -1.19 12.34
CA GLN A 44 -24.60 -0.95 13.76
C GLN A 44 -23.11 -1.24 14.03
N TYR A 45 -22.58 -2.33 13.52
CA TYR A 45 -21.16 -2.70 13.70
C TYR A 45 -20.21 -1.72 13.01
N VAL A 46 -20.44 -1.40 11.74
CA VAL A 46 -19.55 -0.51 10.98
C VAL A 46 -19.66 0.95 11.42
N GLY A 47 -20.80 1.33 12.04
CA GLY A 47 -21.02 2.65 12.62
C GLY A 47 -20.45 2.82 14.04
N LYS A 48 -19.84 1.77 14.65
CA LYS A 48 -19.20 1.88 15.95
C LYS A 48 -17.98 2.80 15.87
N GLN A 49 -17.96 3.85 16.71
CA GLN A 49 -16.78 4.71 16.86
C GLN A 49 -15.67 3.94 17.58
N ILE A 50 -14.45 4.01 17.03
CA ILE A 50 -13.25 3.31 17.54
C ILE A 50 -12.14 4.26 18.00
N GLY A 51 -12.26 5.56 17.70
CA GLY A 51 -11.27 6.56 18.11
C GLY A 51 -11.56 7.93 17.53
N THR A 52 -10.55 8.80 17.61
CA THR A 52 -10.62 10.17 17.08
C THR A 52 -9.26 10.57 16.51
N PHE A 53 -9.22 11.07 15.27
CA PHE A 53 -8.02 11.66 14.67
C PHE A 53 -8.03 13.18 14.89
N LYS A 54 -6.88 13.72 15.33
CA LYS A 54 -6.69 15.18 15.46
C LYS A 54 -6.47 15.87 14.12
N ASN A 55 -5.99 15.14 13.13
CA ASN A 55 -5.65 15.65 11.80
C ASN A 55 -6.15 14.71 10.71
N THR A 56 -6.50 15.31 9.58
CA THR A 56 -6.84 14.55 8.34
C THR A 56 -5.57 13.97 7.74
N ILE A 57 -5.63 12.71 7.27
CA ILE A 57 -4.54 12.03 6.58
C ILE A 57 -5.02 11.49 5.22
N HIS A 58 -4.14 11.54 4.22
CA HIS A 58 -4.47 11.18 2.84
C HIS A 58 -3.51 10.12 2.29
N SER A 59 -4.04 9.03 1.71
CA SER A 59 -3.20 7.99 1.08
C SER A 59 -2.40 8.50 -0.11
N ARG A 60 -2.92 9.48 -0.85
CA ARG A 60 -2.26 10.10 -2.02
C ARG A 60 -0.90 10.71 -1.70
N GLU A 61 -0.67 11.16 -0.47
CA GLU A 61 0.62 11.72 -0.05
C GLU A 61 1.72 10.66 0.01
N SER A 62 1.34 9.39 0.22
CA SER A 62 2.27 8.25 0.31
C SER A 62 3.07 8.03 -0.97
N PHE A 63 2.59 8.53 -2.11
CA PHE A 63 3.29 8.36 -3.39
C PHE A 63 4.48 9.31 -3.57
N PHE A 64 4.60 10.32 -2.70
CA PHE A 64 5.56 11.42 -2.87
C PHE A 64 6.58 11.53 -1.74
N GLY A 65 6.54 10.65 -0.75
CA GLY A 65 7.48 10.64 0.37
C GLY A 65 6.90 10.01 1.63
N SER A 66 7.67 10.09 2.72
CA SER A 66 7.18 9.77 4.07
C SER A 66 5.97 10.65 4.39
N CYS A 67 4.88 10.06 4.84
CA CYS A 67 3.64 10.76 5.11
C CYS A 67 2.85 10.14 6.25
N ALA A 68 1.98 10.93 6.88
CA ALA A 68 1.21 10.50 8.05
C ALA A 68 0.36 9.24 7.79
N PHE A 69 -0.19 9.07 6.58
CA PHE A 69 -1.08 7.95 6.27
C PHE A 69 -0.35 6.59 6.28
N ASN A 70 0.73 6.46 5.50
CA ASN A 70 1.43 5.18 5.37
C ASN A 70 2.30 4.91 6.60
N ASP A 71 2.91 5.95 7.16
CA ASP A 71 3.76 5.83 8.34
C ASP A 71 2.98 5.45 9.60
N PHE A 72 1.72 5.88 9.71
CA PHE A 72 0.83 5.41 10.77
C PHE A 72 0.63 3.89 10.73
N ILE A 73 0.37 3.33 9.54
CA ILE A 73 0.24 1.88 9.36
C ILE A 73 1.55 1.16 9.69
N LEU A 74 2.68 1.65 9.15
CA LEU A 74 4.01 1.10 9.39
C LEU A 74 4.38 1.10 10.87
N ASN A 75 4.10 2.18 11.58
CA ASN A 75 4.39 2.32 13.01
C ASN A 75 3.54 1.34 13.83
N LEU A 76 2.26 1.15 13.47
CA LEU A 76 1.42 0.16 14.13
C LEU A 76 1.88 -1.27 13.85
N GLN A 77 2.34 -1.57 12.63
CA GLN A 77 2.95 -2.87 12.34
C GLN A 77 4.15 -3.16 13.25
N LEU A 78 5.05 -2.16 13.44
CA LEU A 78 6.18 -2.28 14.35
C LEU A 78 5.73 -2.45 15.82
N GLU A 79 4.73 -1.67 16.25
CA GLU A 79 4.19 -1.77 17.60
C GLU A 79 3.56 -3.14 17.89
N ILE A 80 2.77 -3.66 16.96
CA ILE A 80 2.07 -4.94 17.09
C ILE A 80 3.05 -6.11 17.06
N THR A 81 4.03 -6.09 16.15
CA THR A 81 4.90 -7.24 15.91
C THR A 81 6.22 -7.20 16.69
N LYS A 82 6.63 -6.03 17.16
CA LYS A 82 7.97 -5.77 17.73
C LYS A 82 9.10 -6.13 16.75
N ALA A 83 8.81 -6.07 15.44
CA ALA A 83 9.81 -6.23 14.39
C ALA A 83 10.79 -5.04 14.36
N ASP A 84 11.96 -5.27 13.76
CA ASP A 84 12.99 -4.22 13.61
C ASP A 84 12.60 -3.23 12.51
N ILE A 85 11.96 -3.73 11.45
CA ILE A 85 11.60 -3.00 10.23
C ILE A 85 10.18 -3.42 9.82
N ALA A 86 9.43 -2.51 9.19
CA ALA A 86 8.14 -2.82 8.58
C ALA A 86 8.11 -2.33 7.14
N PHE A 87 7.42 -3.09 6.26
CA PHE A 87 7.10 -2.69 4.88
C PHE A 87 5.60 -2.54 4.71
N ASN A 88 5.19 -1.48 4.03
CA ASN A 88 3.81 -1.28 3.62
C ASN A 88 3.72 -0.44 2.36
N ALA A 89 2.79 -0.79 1.48
CA ALA A 89 2.45 -0.02 0.29
C ALA A 89 1.17 0.81 0.51
N PRO A 90 1.00 1.96 -0.17
CA PRO A 90 -0.28 2.66 -0.20
C PRO A 90 -1.30 1.83 -1.00
N LEU A 91 -2.21 1.16 -0.29
CA LEU A 91 -3.17 0.23 -0.87
C LEU A 91 -4.36 0.92 -1.55
N GLN A 92 -4.53 2.21 -1.31
CA GLN A 92 -5.59 3.07 -1.83
C GLN A 92 -4.99 4.23 -2.62
N PHE A 93 -5.54 4.48 -3.82
CA PHE A 93 -5.05 5.57 -4.68
C PHE A 93 -5.35 6.95 -4.07
N ASN A 94 -6.59 7.16 -3.60
CA ASN A 94 -7.02 8.44 -3.04
C ASN A 94 -8.05 8.21 -1.93
N SER A 95 -7.58 7.76 -0.78
CA SER A 95 -8.38 7.57 0.42
C SER A 95 -8.05 8.63 1.46
N THR A 96 -9.03 8.96 2.28
CA THR A 96 -8.90 9.98 3.33
C THR A 96 -9.48 9.46 4.62
N ILE A 97 -8.76 9.65 5.73
CA ILE A 97 -9.29 9.57 7.08
C ILE A 97 -9.37 11.01 7.60
N ASN A 98 -10.59 11.49 7.85
CA ASN A 98 -10.80 12.87 8.28
C ASN A 98 -10.44 13.06 9.75
N ALA A 99 -10.06 14.29 10.11
CA ALA A 99 -10.02 14.71 11.50
C ALA A 99 -11.42 14.58 12.13
N GLY A 100 -11.50 14.14 13.38
CA GLY A 100 -12.74 13.87 14.08
C GLY A 100 -12.94 12.40 14.42
N PRO A 101 -14.18 11.97 14.75
CA PRO A 101 -14.50 10.59 15.06
C PRO A 101 -14.13 9.63 13.94
N VAL A 102 -13.58 8.46 14.31
CA VAL A 102 -13.24 7.37 13.38
C VAL A 102 -14.07 6.15 13.72
N TYR A 103 -14.65 5.53 12.71
CA TYR A 103 -15.57 4.42 12.82
C TYR A 103 -14.95 3.13 12.25
N VAL A 104 -15.55 1.99 12.56
CA VAL A 104 -15.12 0.70 11.97
C VAL A 104 -15.13 0.76 10.44
N SER A 105 -16.11 1.45 9.83
CA SER A 105 -16.15 1.67 8.37
C SER A 105 -14.91 2.36 7.80
N ASP A 106 -14.27 3.26 8.55
CA ASP A 106 -13.07 3.97 8.10
C ASP A 106 -11.85 3.06 7.97
N MET A 107 -11.88 1.90 8.64
CA MET A 107 -10.80 0.92 8.56
C MET A 107 -10.63 0.34 7.15
N PHE A 108 -11.70 0.29 6.34
CA PHE A 108 -11.63 -0.11 4.94
C PHE A 108 -10.95 0.95 4.06
N ASN A 109 -11.00 2.21 4.48
CA ASN A 109 -10.27 3.31 3.86
C ASN A 109 -8.81 3.34 4.29
N LEU A 110 -8.50 2.94 5.51
CA LEU A 110 -7.13 2.87 6.03
C LEU A 110 -6.39 1.65 5.47
N TYR A 111 -7.03 0.45 5.54
CA TYR A 111 -6.43 -0.81 5.10
C TYR A 111 -7.46 -1.69 4.39
N LYS A 112 -7.39 -1.75 3.07
CA LYS A 112 -8.42 -2.33 2.20
C LYS A 112 -8.51 -3.86 2.25
N TYR A 113 -7.38 -4.56 2.36
CA TYR A 113 -7.29 -6.00 2.16
C TYR A 113 -7.33 -6.80 3.47
N GLU A 114 -7.80 -8.04 3.39
CA GLU A 114 -7.80 -8.98 4.52
C GLU A 114 -6.50 -9.78 4.55
N ASN A 115 -5.39 -9.09 4.73
CA ASN A 115 -4.08 -9.72 4.88
C ASN A 115 -3.77 -9.99 6.34
N GLN A 116 -3.20 -11.17 6.64
CA GLN A 116 -2.54 -11.38 7.92
C GLN A 116 -1.25 -10.56 7.99
N LEU A 117 -0.79 -10.30 9.20
CA LEU A 117 0.49 -9.67 9.47
C LEU A 117 1.52 -10.76 9.77
N TYR A 118 2.60 -10.78 8.99
CA TYR A 118 3.72 -11.72 9.16
C TYR A 118 4.95 -10.98 9.67
N VAL A 119 5.82 -11.71 10.39
CA VAL A 119 7.22 -11.31 10.62
C VAL A 119 8.12 -12.30 9.93
N MET A 120 9.01 -11.80 9.10
CA MET A 120 9.97 -12.61 8.34
C MET A 120 11.42 -12.28 8.74
N ARG A 121 12.30 -13.26 8.65
CA ARG A 121 13.74 -13.08 8.78
C ARG A 121 14.33 -12.72 7.41
N LEU A 122 14.84 -11.51 7.27
CA LEU A 122 15.51 -11.01 6.06
C LEU A 122 16.89 -10.47 6.40
N THR A 123 17.85 -10.65 5.49
CA THR A 123 19.16 -9.98 5.61
C THR A 123 19.03 -8.52 5.20
N GLY A 124 19.96 -7.67 5.64
CA GLY A 124 19.98 -6.27 5.24
C GLY A 124 20.10 -6.09 3.72
N GLU A 125 20.85 -6.97 3.05
CA GLU A 125 20.93 -6.98 1.59
C GLU A 125 19.58 -7.30 0.94
N GLU A 126 18.85 -8.29 1.44
CA GLU A 126 17.50 -8.65 0.97
C GLU A 126 16.51 -7.48 1.19
N ILE A 127 16.61 -6.77 2.32
CA ILE A 127 15.82 -5.57 2.63
C ILE A 127 16.09 -4.45 1.61
N ARG A 128 17.37 -4.14 1.35
CA ARG A 128 17.74 -3.13 0.36
C ARG A 128 17.23 -3.50 -1.04
N LYS A 129 17.47 -4.73 -1.47
CA LYS A 129 17.02 -5.23 -2.78
C LYS A 129 15.49 -5.24 -2.94
N HIS A 130 14.76 -5.54 -1.87
CA HIS A 130 13.30 -5.44 -1.84
C HIS A 130 12.86 -4.00 -2.12
N LEU A 131 13.46 -3.02 -1.42
CA LEU A 131 13.16 -1.61 -1.61
C LEU A 131 13.59 -1.13 -3.00
N GLU A 132 14.76 -1.56 -3.52
CA GLU A 132 15.19 -1.24 -4.88
C GLU A 132 14.10 -1.62 -5.89
N MET A 133 13.63 -2.87 -5.88
CA MET A 133 12.58 -3.30 -6.81
C MET A 133 11.28 -2.52 -6.59
N SER A 134 10.93 -2.20 -5.35
CA SER A 134 9.76 -1.37 -5.07
C SER A 134 9.86 0.00 -5.75
N TYR A 135 10.99 0.68 -5.58
CA TYR A 135 11.19 2.01 -6.16
C TYR A 135 11.41 1.97 -7.67
N ASP A 136 11.99 0.91 -8.23
CA ASP A 136 12.10 0.71 -9.68
C ASP A 136 10.73 0.57 -10.37
N LEU A 137 9.73 0.03 -9.65
CA LEU A 137 8.35 -0.02 -10.12
C LEU A 137 7.60 1.30 -9.94
N TRP A 138 8.06 2.15 -9.02
CA TRP A 138 7.33 3.33 -8.54
C TRP A 138 7.80 4.62 -9.19
N VAL A 139 9.13 4.85 -9.20
CA VAL A 139 9.70 6.14 -9.61
C VAL A 139 10.51 6.03 -10.90
N ASN A 140 10.55 7.13 -11.60
CA ASN A 140 11.32 7.29 -12.81
C ASN A 140 12.82 7.37 -12.50
N THR A 141 13.69 7.06 -13.48
CA THR A 141 15.10 7.45 -13.47
C THR A 141 15.21 8.82 -14.14
N MET A 142 15.21 9.88 -13.32
CA MET A 142 15.23 11.26 -13.81
C MET A 142 16.57 11.61 -14.43
N LYS A 143 16.51 12.26 -15.60
CA LYS A 143 17.69 12.80 -16.31
C LYS A 143 17.76 14.32 -16.23
N SER A 144 16.65 14.95 -15.83
CA SER A 144 16.53 16.39 -15.65
C SER A 144 15.50 16.73 -14.57
N PRO A 145 15.53 17.95 -13.99
CA PRO A 145 14.50 18.40 -13.03
C PRO A 145 13.11 18.57 -13.66
N ASN A 146 12.99 18.50 -14.99
CA ASN A 146 11.72 18.63 -15.71
C ASN A 146 11.03 17.28 -15.92
N ASP A 147 11.69 16.17 -15.65
CA ASP A 147 11.11 14.84 -15.76
C ASP A 147 10.04 14.61 -14.68
N HIS A 148 9.14 13.67 -14.93
CA HIS A 148 8.24 13.18 -13.89
C HIS A 148 9.02 12.42 -12.80
N LEU A 149 8.62 12.57 -11.54
CA LEU A 149 9.13 11.78 -10.44
C LEU A 149 8.62 10.34 -10.52
N LEU A 150 7.34 10.19 -10.82
CA LEU A 150 6.64 8.91 -10.82
C LEU A 150 6.66 8.26 -12.22
N LEU A 151 6.64 6.93 -12.26
CA LEU A 151 6.37 6.19 -13.49
C LEU A 151 4.88 6.24 -13.79
N LEU A 152 4.49 7.17 -14.64
CA LEU A 152 3.12 7.43 -15.03
C LEU A 152 2.76 6.69 -16.32
N ASP A 153 1.50 6.22 -16.40
CA ASP A 153 0.88 5.75 -17.64
C ASP A 153 -0.02 6.87 -18.20
N THR A 154 0.42 7.42 -19.33
CA THR A 154 -0.29 8.49 -20.04
C THR A 154 -1.10 7.96 -21.22
N GLN A 155 -1.32 6.63 -21.32
CA GLN A 155 -2.01 6.05 -22.48
C GLN A 155 -3.44 6.54 -22.60
N THR A 156 -3.72 7.12 -23.75
CA THR A 156 -5.07 7.46 -24.20
C THR A 156 -5.78 6.20 -24.69
N LYS A 157 -6.83 5.76 -24.01
CA LYS A 157 -7.75 4.75 -24.55
C LYS A 157 -9.07 5.43 -24.89
N GLY A 158 -9.29 5.65 -26.20
CA GLY A 158 -10.50 6.33 -26.72
C GLY A 158 -10.55 7.80 -26.29
N ASP A 159 -11.77 8.34 -26.13
CA ASP A 159 -12.00 9.72 -25.75
C ASP A 159 -11.72 10.05 -24.27
N GLN A 160 -11.27 9.08 -23.47
CA GLN A 160 -10.93 9.26 -22.06
C GLN A 160 -9.44 9.05 -21.84
N GLN A 161 -8.73 10.13 -21.59
CA GLN A 161 -7.36 10.10 -21.10
C GLN A 161 -7.36 9.61 -19.66
N ARG A 162 -6.90 8.38 -19.42
CA ARG A 162 -6.66 7.87 -18.07
C ARG A 162 -5.21 8.16 -17.69
N LEU A 163 -5.03 9.07 -16.78
CA LEU A 163 -3.76 9.27 -16.13
C LEU A 163 -3.68 8.39 -14.89
N GLY A 164 -2.59 7.64 -14.76
CA GLY A 164 -2.37 6.76 -13.62
C GLY A 164 -0.93 6.28 -13.53
N PHE A 165 -0.66 5.36 -12.61
CA PHE A 165 0.65 4.73 -12.50
C PHE A 165 0.86 3.70 -13.60
N LYS A 166 2.10 3.58 -14.09
CA LYS A 166 2.52 2.52 -15.01
C LYS A 166 2.44 1.14 -14.37
N ASN A 167 2.74 1.05 -13.06
CA ASN A 167 2.71 -0.17 -12.28
C ASN A 167 1.68 -0.09 -11.15
N LEU A 168 1.34 -1.23 -10.56
CA LEU A 168 0.32 -1.33 -9.53
C LEU A 168 0.85 -0.81 -8.18
N SER A 169 0.21 0.22 -7.63
CA SER A 169 0.67 0.93 -6.43
C SER A 169 0.72 0.07 -5.16
N PHE A 170 0.00 -1.04 -5.11
CA PHE A 170 0.13 -1.98 -3.99
C PHE A 170 1.48 -2.73 -3.95
N ASN A 171 2.37 -2.47 -4.92
CA ASN A 171 3.77 -2.90 -4.93
C ASN A 171 4.76 -1.78 -4.59
N PHE A 172 4.28 -0.60 -4.19
CA PHE A 172 5.11 0.53 -3.84
C PHE A 172 5.40 0.55 -2.34
N ASP A 173 6.10 -0.49 -1.86
CA ASP A 173 6.47 -0.60 -0.45
C ASP A 173 7.47 0.48 -0.07
N SER A 174 7.18 1.21 1.01
CA SER A 174 8.15 1.98 1.79
C SER A 174 8.39 1.32 3.14
N ALA A 175 9.34 1.83 3.92
CA ALA A 175 9.77 1.20 5.16
C ALA A 175 9.73 2.16 6.36
N ALA A 176 9.44 1.61 7.54
CA ALA A 176 9.77 2.20 8.83
C ALA A 176 10.78 1.31 9.57
N GLY A 177 11.47 1.90 10.57
CA GLY A 177 12.54 1.23 11.32
C GLY A 177 13.93 1.47 10.75
N ILE A 178 14.04 2.04 9.55
CA ILE A 178 15.28 2.46 8.89
C ILE A 178 15.17 3.88 8.35
N ASP A 179 16.28 4.61 8.34
CA ASP A 179 16.41 5.91 7.68
C ASP A 179 17.12 5.69 6.34
N TYR A 180 16.55 6.19 5.22
CA TYR A 180 17.09 5.95 3.89
C TYR A 180 16.75 7.05 2.89
N GLU A 181 17.50 7.09 1.80
CA GLU A 181 17.29 7.98 0.67
C GLU A 181 17.08 7.18 -0.61
N VAL A 182 16.25 7.72 -1.51
CA VAL A 182 16.00 7.16 -2.84
C VAL A 182 16.51 8.15 -3.88
N ASP A 183 17.65 7.86 -4.48
CA ASP A 183 18.28 8.70 -5.51
C ASP A 183 17.68 8.38 -6.87
N VAL A 184 16.74 9.23 -7.31
CA VAL A 184 16.03 9.07 -8.58
C VAL A 184 16.89 9.33 -9.82
N THR A 185 18.13 9.76 -9.66
CA THR A 185 19.07 9.92 -10.80
C THR A 185 19.83 8.65 -11.13
N LYS A 186 19.77 7.67 -10.23
CA LYS A 186 20.45 6.37 -10.36
C LYS A 186 19.64 5.39 -11.21
N PRO A 187 20.31 4.45 -11.89
CA PRO A 187 19.63 3.39 -12.61
C PRO A 187 18.84 2.47 -11.64
N ASP A 188 17.97 1.66 -12.22
CA ASP A 188 17.23 0.65 -11.51
C ASP A 188 18.18 -0.29 -10.75
N GLY A 189 17.84 -0.62 -9.49
CA GLY A 189 18.65 -1.43 -8.59
C GLY A 189 19.76 -0.69 -7.84
N GLU A 190 19.93 0.63 -8.05
CA GLU A 190 20.96 1.46 -7.41
C GLU A 190 20.40 2.75 -6.78
N LYS A 191 19.06 2.85 -6.60
CA LYS A 191 18.39 4.06 -6.11
C LYS A 191 18.39 4.16 -4.58
N VAL A 192 18.37 3.03 -3.87
CA VAL A 192 18.14 3.00 -2.43
C VAL A 192 19.45 3.01 -1.65
N LYS A 193 19.61 4.02 -0.79
CA LYS A 193 20.72 4.12 0.15
C LYS A 193 20.17 4.10 1.58
N ILE A 194 20.33 2.97 2.28
CA ILE A 194 19.97 2.87 3.70
C ILE A 194 21.10 3.51 4.50
N LEU A 195 20.74 4.49 5.34
CA LEU A 195 21.69 5.30 6.10
C LEU A 195 21.98 4.67 7.46
N ARG A 196 20.93 4.18 8.14
CA ARG A 196 20.99 3.60 9.48
C ARG A 196 19.64 3.00 9.88
N MET A 197 19.59 2.33 11.01
CA MET A 197 18.34 2.04 11.72
C MET A 197 17.76 3.35 12.31
N SER A 198 16.43 3.49 12.36
CA SER A 198 15.80 4.71 12.89
C SER A 198 16.04 4.93 14.39
N ASN A 199 16.50 3.91 15.12
CA ASN A 199 16.97 4.04 16.51
C ASN A 199 18.41 4.55 16.63
N GLY A 200 19.06 4.94 15.53
CA GLY A 200 20.42 5.46 15.47
C GLY A 200 21.52 4.41 15.35
N GLN A 201 21.21 3.14 15.43
CA GLN A 201 22.21 2.07 15.24
C GLN A 201 22.62 1.94 13.77
N PRO A 202 23.85 1.45 13.49
CA PRO A 202 24.28 1.15 12.13
C PRO A 202 23.38 0.10 11.49
N PHE A 203 23.06 0.28 10.22
CA PHE A 203 22.46 -0.76 9.38
C PHE A 203 23.58 -1.61 8.76
N ASP A 204 23.41 -2.93 8.80
CA ASP A 204 24.40 -3.88 8.25
C ASP A 204 23.70 -4.81 7.25
N GLU A 205 24.12 -4.80 5.99
CA GLU A 205 23.57 -5.64 4.93
C GLU A 205 23.72 -7.15 5.20
N LYS A 206 24.68 -7.56 6.01
CA LYS A 206 24.92 -8.98 6.34
C LYS A 206 24.12 -9.45 7.56
N LYS A 207 23.60 -8.54 8.36
CA LYS A 207 22.81 -8.85 9.56
C LYS A 207 21.40 -9.30 9.19
N TRP A 208 20.85 -10.20 10.01
CA TRP A 208 19.46 -10.62 9.95
C TRP A 208 18.57 -9.70 10.77
N TYR A 209 17.44 -9.28 10.18
CA TYR A 209 16.43 -8.44 10.81
C TYR A 209 15.09 -9.15 10.81
N ASN A 210 14.26 -8.84 11.78
CA ASN A 210 12.84 -9.20 11.80
C ASN A 210 12.06 -8.13 11.07
N VAL A 211 11.37 -8.50 10.01
CA VAL A 211 10.66 -7.56 9.13
C VAL A 211 9.18 -7.87 9.10
N ALA A 212 8.36 -6.89 9.50
CA ALA A 212 6.91 -6.98 9.42
C ALA A 212 6.44 -6.73 7.98
N VAL A 213 5.63 -7.63 7.45
CA VAL A 213 5.03 -7.57 6.12
C VAL A 213 3.61 -8.12 6.15
N ASN A 214 2.76 -7.75 5.20
CA ASN A 214 1.47 -8.42 5.04
C ASN A 214 1.63 -9.81 4.39
N SER A 215 0.62 -10.68 4.57
CA SER A 215 0.66 -12.07 4.06
C SER A 215 0.74 -12.15 2.53
N TYR A 216 0.18 -11.18 1.79
CA TYR A 216 0.33 -11.12 0.34
C TYR A 216 1.82 -11.02 -0.03
N ARG A 217 2.54 -10.08 0.61
CA ARG A 217 3.98 -9.90 0.38
C ARG A 217 4.78 -11.10 0.88
N GLY A 218 4.50 -11.57 2.08
CA GLY A 218 5.19 -12.74 2.68
C GLY A 218 5.05 -14.02 1.87
N ASN A 219 3.97 -14.18 1.12
CA ASN A 219 3.74 -15.31 0.20
C ASN A 219 4.29 -15.08 -1.22
N GLY A 220 5.07 -14.00 -1.43
CA GLY A 220 5.72 -13.68 -2.70
C GLY A 220 4.88 -12.83 -3.66
N GLY A 221 3.76 -12.28 -3.18
CA GLY A 221 2.92 -11.38 -3.99
C GLY A 221 3.67 -10.14 -4.44
N GLY A 222 3.50 -9.75 -5.71
CA GLY A 222 4.20 -8.61 -6.33
C GLY A 222 5.69 -8.80 -6.54
N GLU A 223 6.21 -10.01 -6.27
CA GLU A 223 7.58 -10.45 -6.56
C GLU A 223 8.72 -9.66 -5.89
N LEU A 224 8.43 -8.72 -4.97
CA LEU A 224 9.47 -7.91 -4.32
C LEU A 224 10.43 -8.75 -3.46
N LEU A 225 9.92 -9.80 -2.78
CA LEU A 225 10.76 -10.73 -2.02
C LEU A 225 11.46 -11.76 -2.91
N THR A 226 10.81 -12.20 -3.97
CA THR A 226 11.35 -13.25 -4.85
C THR A 226 12.29 -12.66 -5.89
N ARG A 227 11.78 -11.99 -6.89
CA ARG A 227 12.58 -11.38 -7.95
C ARG A 227 13.41 -10.19 -7.44
N GLY A 228 12.85 -9.36 -6.56
CA GLY A 228 13.55 -8.21 -5.99
C GLY A 228 14.66 -8.62 -5.04
N ALA A 229 14.33 -9.21 -3.90
CA ALA A 229 15.30 -9.61 -2.88
C ALA A 229 16.08 -10.90 -3.24
N GLY A 230 15.66 -11.64 -4.28
CA GLY A 230 16.33 -12.87 -4.72
C GLY A 230 16.03 -14.10 -3.85
N ILE A 231 14.99 -14.08 -3.04
CA ILE A 231 14.63 -15.22 -2.18
C ILE A 231 13.84 -16.25 -3.01
N PRO A 232 14.28 -17.52 -3.07
CA PRO A 232 13.52 -18.58 -3.75
C PRO A 232 12.10 -18.67 -3.17
N LYS A 233 11.10 -18.82 -4.04
CA LYS A 233 9.68 -18.81 -3.63
C LYS A 233 9.34 -19.92 -2.64
N ASP A 234 9.92 -21.09 -2.79
CA ASP A 234 9.78 -22.25 -1.90
C ASP A 234 10.45 -22.04 -0.52
N SER A 235 11.37 -21.08 -0.42
CA SER A 235 12.06 -20.73 0.82
C SER A 235 11.34 -19.65 1.64
N LEU A 236 10.33 -18.96 1.08
CA LEU A 236 9.64 -17.86 1.77
C LEU A 236 8.99 -18.31 3.07
N ASP A 237 8.34 -19.49 3.05
CA ASP A 237 7.64 -20.02 4.23
C ASP A 237 8.57 -20.25 5.43
N SER A 238 9.78 -20.73 5.17
CA SER A 238 10.81 -20.96 6.20
C SER A 238 11.36 -19.67 6.82
N ARG A 239 11.17 -18.53 6.15
CA ARG A 239 11.57 -17.20 6.64
C ARG A 239 10.55 -16.59 7.59
N ILE A 240 9.30 -17.08 7.60
CA ILE A 240 8.22 -16.54 8.43
C ILE A 240 8.34 -17.11 9.85
N ILE A 241 8.59 -16.23 10.82
CA ILE A 241 8.73 -16.57 12.24
C ILE A 241 7.48 -16.26 13.05
N TYR A 242 6.56 -15.46 12.50
CA TYR A 242 5.27 -15.13 13.11
C TYR A 242 4.21 -14.93 12.05
N ARG A 243 3.01 -15.41 12.33
CA ARG A 243 1.77 -15.15 11.57
C ARG A 243 0.69 -14.72 12.54
N SER A 244 0.06 -13.59 12.27
CA SER A 244 -1.06 -13.14 13.08
C SER A 244 -2.28 -14.07 12.94
N LYS A 245 -3.08 -14.20 14.01
CA LYS A 245 -4.31 -15.03 14.00
C LYS A 245 -5.45 -14.36 13.26
N ARG A 246 -5.53 -13.03 13.30
CA ARG A 246 -6.50 -12.19 12.63
C ARG A 246 -5.83 -11.44 11.48
N ASP A 247 -6.63 -10.83 10.62
CA ASP A 247 -6.12 -9.93 9.59
C ASP A 247 -5.54 -8.63 10.19
N GLN A 248 -4.73 -7.94 9.41
CA GLN A 248 -4.04 -6.73 9.86
C GLN A 248 -5.00 -5.61 10.24
N ARG A 249 -6.14 -5.46 9.54
CA ARG A 249 -7.15 -4.43 9.83
C ARG A 249 -7.72 -4.59 11.24
N TYR A 250 -7.94 -5.83 11.68
CA TYR A 250 -8.38 -6.11 13.05
C TYR A 250 -7.40 -5.55 14.09
N TYR A 251 -6.10 -5.80 13.93
CA TYR A 251 -5.09 -5.28 14.87
C TYR A 251 -4.91 -3.76 14.79
N LEU A 252 -5.05 -3.17 13.60
CA LEU A 252 -5.05 -1.71 13.44
C LEU A 252 -6.25 -1.10 14.17
N MET A 253 -7.43 -1.73 14.08
CA MET A 253 -8.63 -1.30 14.81
C MET A 253 -8.42 -1.36 16.32
N GLU A 254 -7.94 -2.49 16.87
CA GLU A 254 -7.65 -2.62 18.30
C GLU A 254 -6.64 -1.57 18.79
N ALA A 255 -5.60 -1.29 17.99
CA ALA A 255 -4.61 -0.28 18.34
C ALA A 255 -5.23 1.12 18.37
N ILE A 256 -6.10 1.45 17.41
CA ILE A 256 -6.84 2.73 17.37
C ILE A 256 -7.76 2.85 18.58
N GLU A 257 -8.53 1.81 18.91
CA GLU A 257 -9.40 1.79 20.10
C GLU A 257 -8.60 2.04 21.40
N LYS A 258 -7.45 1.38 21.53
CA LYS A 258 -6.56 1.53 22.69
C LYS A 258 -5.94 2.94 22.79
N MET A 259 -5.57 3.55 21.66
CA MET A 259 -5.02 4.92 21.63
C MET A 259 -6.09 5.97 21.92
N GLY A 260 -7.33 5.73 21.54
CA GLY A 260 -8.47 6.65 21.71
C GLY A 260 -8.35 7.91 20.86
N THR A 261 -7.35 8.77 21.14
CA THR A 261 -7.08 10.00 20.37
C THR A 261 -5.73 9.94 19.70
N ILE A 262 -5.69 10.15 18.38
CA ILE A 262 -4.52 9.93 17.52
C ILE A 262 -4.16 11.24 16.83
N GLU A 263 -2.87 11.55 16.82
CA GLU A 263 -2.26 12.54 15.95
C GLU A 263 -1.24 11.83 15.05
N ALA A 264 -1.68 11.48 13.84
CA ALA A 264 -0.82 10.78 12.89
C ALA A 264 0.21 11.75 12.29
N LYS A 265 1.50 11.34 12.30
CA LYS A 265 2.62 12.15 11.82
C LYS A 265 3.48 11.34 10.86
N ALA A 266 4.09 12.05 9.91
CA ALA A 266 5.12 11.48 9.07
C ALA A 266 6.39 11.18 9.91
N ASN A 267 7.00 10.03 9.66
CA ASN A 267 8.27 9.65 10.30
C ASN A 267 9.45 10.49 9.80
N ASN A 268 9.35 10.99 8.56
CA ASN A 268 10.43 11.68 7.85
C ASN A 268 11.74 10.87 7.81
N ASN A 269 11.61 9.56 7.83
CA ASN A 269 12.72 8.61 7.84
C ASN A 269 13.24 8.29 6.43
N TRP A 270 12.56 8.75 5.38
CA TRP A 270 13.03 8.59 4.02
C TRP A 270 12.57 9.73 3.11
N LYS A 271 13.29 9.93 2.00
CA LYS A 271 13.00 10.95 1.00
C LYS A 271 13.56 10.59 -0.37
N PHE A 272 13.01 11.21 -1.41
CA PHE A 272 13.59 11.22 -2.74
C PHE A 272 14.69 12.28 -2.87
N VAL A 273 15.80 11.95 -3.49
CA VAL A 273 16.91 12.86 -3.75
C VAL A 273 17.33 12.84 -5.23
N PRO A 274 17.90 13.90 -5.79
CA PRO A 274 18.17 15.22 -5.15
C PRO A 274 16.90 16.05 -4.97
N GLU A 275 16.71 16.64 -3.81
CA GLU A 275 15.49 17.37 -3.47
C GLU A 275 15.18 18.55 -4.42
N ALA A 276 16.22 19.16 -4.97
CA ALA A 276 16.06 20.24 -5.96
C ALA A 276 15.33 19.78 -7.24
N TRP A 277 15.36 18.49 -7.57
CA TRP A 277 14.64 17.91 -8.71
C TRP A 277 13.32 17.30 -8.27
N THR A 278 13.35 16.53 -7.19
CA THR A 278 12.23 15.71 -6.77
C THR A 278 11.06 16.51 -6.19
N LYS A 279 11.31 17.60 -5.44
CA LYS A 279 10.24 18.42 -4.87
C LYS A 279 9.37 19.09 -5.95
N PRO A 280 9.95 19.80 -6.96
CA PRO A 280 9.14 20.34 -8.04
C PRO A 280 8.46 19.28 -8.89
N ALA A 281 9.11 18.15 -9.16
CA ALA A 281 8.54 17.05 -9.90
C ALA A 281 7.37 16.40 -9.15
N ALA A 282 7.50 16.17 -7.84
CA ALA A 282 6.43 15.67 -6.98
C ALA A 282 5.20 16.57 -6.99
N GLN A 283 5.40 17.92 -6.95
CA GLN A 283 4.30 18.87 -7.02
C GLN A 283 3.57 18.79 -8.37
N ARG A 284 4.31 18.73 -9.48
CA ARG A 284 3.70 18.59 -10.84
C ARG A 284 2.93 17.28 -10.97
N ASP A 285 3.51 16.16 -10.53
CA ASP A 285 2.88 14.85 -10.62
C ASP A 285 1.67 14.73 -9.70
N TYR A 286 1.71 15.37 -8.52
CA TYR A 286 0.58 15.46 -7.61
C TYR A 286 -0.59 16.23 -8.26
N GLU A 287 -0.32 17.41 -8.83
CA GLU A 287 -1.35 18.21 -9.49
C GLU A 287 -1.94 17.50 -10.71
N LEU A 288 -1.11 16.75 -11.42
CA LEU A 288 -1.53 15.98 -12.58
C LEU A 288 -2.48 14.81 -12.19
N LEU A 289 -2.18 14.11 -11.09
CA LEU A 289 -2.94 12.94 -10.64
C LEU A 289 -4.18 13.30 -9.80
N PHE A 290 -4.09 14.34 -8.98
CA PHE A 290 -5.08 14.64 -7.94
C PHE A 290 -5.66 16.06 -8.00
N GLY A 291 -5.21 16.88 -8.94
CA GLY A 291 -5.55 18.30 -8.99
C GLY A 291 -4.70 19.15 -8.04
N LYS A 292 -4.91 20.48 -8.08
CA LYS A 292 -4.19 21.39 -7.19
C LYS A 292 -4.48 21.06 -5.73
N LYS A 293 -3.46 21.12 -4.89
CA LYS A 293 -3.65 21.06 -3.42
C LYS A 293 -4.56 22.21 -2.99
N GLN A 294 -5.65 21.87 -2.35
CA GLN A 294 -6.54 22.84 -1.70
C GLN A 294 -5.90 23.32 -0.40
#